data_3c02c4002527bc46e88346c4d2d0738b
#
_entry.id   3c02c4002527bc46e88346c4d2d0738b
#
_cell.length_a   1.000
_cell.length_b   1.000
_cell.length_c   1.000
_cell.angle_alpha   90.00
_cell.angle_beta   90.00
_cell.angle_gamma   90.00
#
_symmetry.space_group_name_H-M   'P 1'
#
loop_
_entity.id
_entity.type
_entity.pdbx_description
1 polymer ?
#
loop_
_entity_poly.entity_id
_entity_poly.type
_entity_poly.pdbx_seq_one_letter_code
_entity_poly.pdbx_strand_id
1 'polypeptide(L)'
;MAGVDWLMIQRLIGVLVLATLVACAAKPRSVKTMPHPDGCFIQVWDEERFTGTTQFVNGPRSYSTLDALPNKDGWDRRIRSVQAGPAATVIAWTGKRLAGASIVLQPEHEYSTLPHGFDRAIQSMSISCSLRATS
;
A
#
# COMPACT_ATOMS: atom_id res chain seq x y z
N MET A 1 28.96 23.79 58.02
CA MET A 1 28.81 23.79 57.61
C MET A 1 28.52 23.57 56.59
N ALA A 2 28.55 23.43 56.10
CA ALA A 2 28.53 23.13 55.29
C ALA A 2 27.60 22.51 54.66
N GLY A 3 27.35 21.99 54.70
CA GLY A 3 26.56 21.15 54.28
C GLY A 3 25.82 21.54 53.16
N VAL A 4 25.72 21.71 52.89
CA VAL A 4 24.97 22.13 52.13
C VAL A 4 25.05 21.82 50.86
N ASP A 5 25.74 21.67 50.42
CA ASP A 5 25.94 21.53 49.27
C ASP A 5 25.36 20.48 48.74
N TRP A 6 25.45 19.65 49.07
CA TRP A 6 25.04 18.58 48.72
C TRP A 6 23.80 18.81 48.11
N LEU A 7 23.33 19.38 48.59
CA LEU A 7 22.15 19.55 48.15
C LEU A 7 22.18 19.79 46.77
N MET A 8 22.84 20.33 46.42
CA MET A 8 22.89 20.73 45.17
C MET A 8 22.85 19.62 44.34
N ILE A 9 23.45 18.84 44.63
CA ILE A 9 23.52 17.72 43.94
C ILE A 9 22.30 17.31 43.37
N GLN A 10 21.59 17.08 44.18
CA GLN A 10 20.43 16.57 43.76
C GLN A 10 19.97 17.19 42.57
N ARG A 11 20.09 18.17 42.50
CA ARG A 11 19.59 18.81 41.44
C ARG A 11 19.93 18.17 40.22
N LEU A 12 20.89 17.99 40.10
CA LEU A 12 21.37 17.54 38.93
C LEU A 12 20.63 16.44 38.49
N ILE A 13 20.36 15.76 39.15
CA ILE A 13 19.67 14.69 38.86
C ILE A 13 18.54 14.87 38.00
N GLY A 14 17.77 15.50 38.43
CA GLY A 14 16.57 15.57 37.74
C GLY A 14 16.77 15.79 36.36
N VAL A 15 17.53 16.30 36.05
CA VAL A 15 17.75 16.56 34.76
C VAL A 15 17.71 15.56 33.78
N LEU A 16 18.59 14.94 33.85
CA LEU A 16 18.73 14.02 32.88
C LEU A 16 17.56 13.41 32.44
N VAL A 17 16.95 13.12 33.13
CA VAL A 17 15.83 12.53 32.81
C VAL A 17 15.23 12.87 31.56
N LEU A 18 14.80 13.89 31.49
CA LEU A 18 14.16 14.22 30.38
C LEU A 18 14.68 13.81 29.13
N ALA A 19 15.68 13.85 28.99
CA ALA A 19 16.28 13.54 27.77
C ALA A 19 15.64 12.44 27.10
N THR A 20 15.49 11.50 27.77
CA THR A 20 14.92 10.41 27.16
C THR A 20 13.83 10.55 26.25
N LEU A 21 12.94 11.07 26.65
CA LEU A 21 11.85 11.12 25.86
C LEU A 21 12.03 11.35 24.47
N VAL A 22 12.67 11.97 24.14
CA VAL A 22 12.85 12.25 22.85
C VAL A 22 12.80 11.12 21.97
N ALA A 23 13.46 10.29 22.22
CA ALA A 23 13.49 9.15 21.43
C ALA A 23 12.27 8.80 20.74
N CYS A 24 11.32 9.01 21.24
CA CYS A 24 10.14 8.67 20.60
C CYS A 24 9.82 9.27 19.36
N ALA A 25 10.58 9.89 18.79
CA ALA A 25 10.27 10.53 17.59
C ALA A 25 9.70 9.50 16.68
N ALA A 26 8.53 9.64 16.39
CA ALA A 26 7.87 8.69 15.56
C ALA A 26 8.33 9.02 14.17
N LYS A 27 8.59 8.03 13.42
CA LYS A 27 8.96 8.30 12.12
C LYS A 27 7.73 8.56 11.34
N PRO A 28 7.79 9.40 10.41
CA PRO A 28 6.68 9.80 9.59
C PRO A 28 6.22 8.58 8.85
N ARG A 29 4.99 8.33 8.92
CA ARG A 29 4.47 7.22 8.26
C ARG A 29 3.93 7.67 6.96
N SER A 30 4.24 7.02 5.93
CA SER A 30 3.73 7.41 4.64
C SER A 30 2.24 7.13 4.68
N VAL A 31 1.52 7.97 4.07
CA VAL A 31 0.10 7.84 4.03
C VAL A 31 -0.21 6.65 3.17
N LYS A 32 -0.79 5.66 3.72
CA LYS A 32 -1.16 4.55 2.96
C LYS A 32 -2.57 4.68 2.52
N THR A 33 -2.84 4.43 1.28
CA THR A 33 -4.20 4.41 0.78
C THR A 33 -4.85 3.21 1.45
N MET A 34 -5.96 3.43 2.07
CA MET A 34 -6.65 2.34 2.74
C MET A 34 -7.49 1.55 1.76
N PRO A 35 -7.66 0.27 1.98
CA PRO A 35 -8.50 -0.52 1.11
C PRO A 35 -9.96 -0.11 1.29
N HIS A 36 -10.75 -0.29 0.26
CA HIS A 36 -12.15 0.05 0.32
C HIS A 36 -12.82 -0.86 1.38
N PRO A 37 -13.57 -0.29 2.30
CA PRO A 37 -14.16 -1.08 3.38
C PRO A 37 -15.08 -2.21 2.93
N ASP A 38 -15.64 -2.13 1.75
CA ASP A 38 -16.52 -3.19 1.26
C ASP A 38 -15.75 -4.34 0.62
N GLY A 39 -14.44 -4.28 0.64
CA GLY A 39 -13.63 -5.32 0.03
C GLY A 39 -13.44 -5.18 -1.48
N CYS A 40 -13.85 -4.05 -2.04
CA CYS A 40 -13.70 -3.84 -3.47
C CYS A 40 -12.41 -3.07 -3.76
N PHE A 41 -11.31 -3.77 -3.69
CA PHE A 41 -10.01 -3.17 -3.92
C PHE A 41 -9.05 -4.22 -4.47
N ILE A 42 -7.91 -3.77 -4.93
CA ILE A 42 -6.84 -4.67 -5.31
C ILE A 42 -5.60 -4.03 -4.72
N GLN A 43 -4.70 -4.83 -4.20
CA GLN A 43 -3.41 -4.34 -3.73
C GLN A 43 -2.37 -4.81 -4.73
N VAL A 44 -1.52 -3.91 -5.16
CA VAL A 44 -0.49 -4.20 -6.15
C VAL A 44 0.89 -3.95 -5.60
N TRP A 45 1.87 -4.67 -6.07
CA TRP A 45 3.28 -4.50 -5.69
C TRP A 45 4.15 -4.50 -6.94
N ASP A 46 5.25 -3.79 -6.88
CA ASP A 46 6.16 -3.71 -8.01
C ASP A 46 7.25 -4.80 -7.96
N GLU A 47 7.20 -5.68 -6.97
CA GLU A 47 8.08 -6.82 -6.90
C GLU A 47 7.26 -8.08 -6.71
N GLU A 48 7.87 -9.23 -6.87
CA GLU A 48 7.18 -10.49 -6.69
C GLU A 48 6.95 -10.77 -5.21
N ARG A 49 6.09 -11.70 -4.93
CA ARG A 49 5.84 -12.16 -3.57
C ARG A 49 5.40 -11.04 -2.61
N PHE A 50 4.63 -10.10 -3.13
CA PHE A 50 4.04 -9.04 -2.34
C PHE A 50 5.10 -8.20 -1.61
N THR A 51 6.19 -7.89 -2.29
CA THR A 51 7.26 -7.08 -1.73
C THR A 51 7.45 -5.82 -2.56
N GLY A 52 8.26 -4.92 -2.06
CA GLY A 52 8.53 -3.68 -2.77
C GLY A 52 7.48 -2.62 -2.49
N THR A 53 7.33 -1.72 -3.45
CA THR A 53 6.37 -0.64 -3.32
C THR A 53 4.96 -1.19 -3.51
N THR A 54 4.03 -0.76 -2.71
CA THR A 54 2.68 -1.28 -2.78
C THR A 54 1.66 -0.16 -2.76
N GLN A 55 0.49 -0.43 -3.32
CA GLN A 55 -0.59 0.51 -3.31
C GLN A 55 -1.94 -0.20 -3.37
N PHE A 56 -2.94 0.34 -2.69
CA PHE A 56 -4.29 -0.15 -2.81
C PHE A 56 -4.97 0.66 -3.91
N VAL A 57 -5.71 -0.02 -4.74
CA VAL A 57 -6.46 0.61 -5.81
C VAL A 57 -7.91 0.23 -5.59
N ASN A 58 -8.74 1.19 -5.30
CA ASN A 58 -10.13 0.93 -4.96
C ASN A 58 -11.06 0.98 -6.16
N GLY A 59 -12.10 0.16 -6.12
CA GLY A 59 -13.15 0.15 -7.14
C GLY A 59 -14.48 0.58 -6.56
N PRO A 60 -15.50 0.59 -7.40
CA PRO A 60 -15.48 0.23 -8.82
C PRO A 60 -14.92 1.36 -9.66
N ARG A 61 -14.06 1.03 -10.57
CA ARG A 61 -13.47 2.06 -11.39
C ARG A 61 -12.66 1.46 -12.52
N SER A 62 -12.58 2.16 -13.63
CA SER A 62 -11.71 1.76 -14.72
C SER A 62 -10.56 2.76 -14.83
N TYR A 63 -9.36 2.24 -15.02
CA TYR A 63 -8.18 3.06 -15.16
C TYR A 63 -7.62 2.84 -16.57
N SER A 64 -7.83 3.80 -17.43
CA SER A 64 -7.38 3.69 -18.83
C SER A 64 -5.86 3.74 -18.91
N THR A 65 -5.21 4.20 -17.86
CA THR A 65 -3.76 4.16 -17.76
C THR A 65 -3.40 4.07 -16.29
N LEU A 66 -2.38 3.32 -15.97
CA LEU A 66 -1.95 3.19 -14.59
C LEU A 66 -1.07 4.36 -14.15
N ASP A 67 -0.76 5.25 -15.07
CA ASP A 67 -0.05 6.48 -14.71
C ASP A 67 -0.96 7.40 -13.90
N ALA A 68 -2.27 7.15 -13.92
CA ALA A 68 -3.21 7.97 -13.18
C ALA A 68 -3.28 7.57 -11.71
N LEU A 69 -2.65 6.49 -11.33
CA LEU A 69 -2.65 6.08 -9.93
C LEU A 69 -1.72 6.99 -9.13
N PRO A 70 -2.13 7.33 -7.93
CA PRO A 70 -1.36 8.25 -7.10
C PRO A 70 -0.03 7.68 -6.63
N ASN A 71 0.94 7.71 -7.48
CA ASN A 71 2.28 7.32 -7.14
C ASN A 71 3.17 8.19 -7.99
N LYS A 72 4.17 8.75 -7.37
CA LYS A 72 5.08 9.62 -8.03
C LYS A 72 5.61 9.07 -9.34
N ASP A 73 5.89 7.82 -9.39
CA ASP A 73 6.46 7.22 -10.58
C ASP A 73 5.47 6.44 -11.44
N GLY A 74 4.20 6.51 -11.06
CA GLY A 74 3.18 5.76 -11.78
C GLY A 74 3.27 4.27 -11.61
N TRP A 75 2.34 3.54 -12.16
CA TRP A 75 2.31 2.09 -12.06
C TRP A 75 2.33 1.43 -13.44
N ASP A 76 2.55 2.18 -14.49
CA ASP A 76 2.56 1.65 -15.84
C ASP A 76 3.65 0.60 -15.97
N ARG A 77 3.27 -0.61 -16.32
CA ARG A 77 4.19 -1.74 -16.48
C ARG A 77 5.09 -2.01 -15.28
N ARG A 78 4.58 -1.78 -14.09
CA ARG A 78 5.37 -2.03 -12.88
C ARG A 78 4.81 -3.12 -12.00
N ILE A 79 3.59 -3.57 -12.23
CA ILE A 79 2.97 -4.54 -11.34
C ILE A 79 3.56 -5.93 -11.54
N ARG A 80 3.99 -6.56 -10.48
CA ARG A 80 4.53 -7.91 -10.51
C ARG A 80 3.78 -8.88 -9.61
N SER A 81 3.14 -8.41 -8.54
CA SER A 81 2.30 -9.26 -7.73
C SER A 81 1.06 -8.48 -7.31
N VAL A 82 -0.04 -9.18 -7.10
CA VAL A 82 -1.31 -8.55 -6.75
C VAL A 82 -2.13 -9.41 -5.83
N GLN A 83 -2.98 -8.78 -5.07
CA GLN A 83 -3.92 -9.48 -4.21
C GLN A 83 -5.26 -8.79 -4.38
N ALA A 84 -6.28 -9.52 -4.79
CA ALA A 84 -7.60 -8.94 -4.99
C ALA A 84 -8.41 -9.05 -3.70
N GLY A 85 -9.15 -8.01 -3.37
CA GLY A 85 -10.02 -8.03 -2.21
C GLY A 85 -11.21 -8.93 -2.43
N PRO A 86 -11.96 -9.24 -1.40
CA PRO A 86 -13.05 -10.21 -1.48
C PRO A 86 -14.23 -9.83 -2.38
N ALA A 87 -14.38 -8.57 -2.66
CA ALA A 87 -15.50 -8.15 -3.51
C ALA A 87 -15.05 -7.59 -4.86
N ALA A 88 -13.79 -7.73 -5.18
CA ALA A 88 -13.25 -7.13 -6.41
C ALA A 88 -12.96 -8.18 -7.48
N THR A 89 -13.45 -7.93 -8.68
CA THR A 89 -13.04 -8.68 -9.85
C THR A 89 -12.31 -7.67 -10.73
N VAL A 90 -11.10 -8.00 -11.11
CA VAL A 90 -10.28 -7.06 -11.85
C VAL A 90 -9.94 -7.64 -13.21
N ILE A 91 -10.08 -6.84 -14.25
CA ILE A 91 -9.61 -7.24 -15.56
C ILE A 91 -8.44 -6.31 -15.84
N ALA A 92 -7.29 -6.87 -16.13
CA ALA A 92 -6.09 -6.08 -16.41
C ALA A 92 -5.66 -6.33 -17.85
N TRP A 93 -5.20 -5.28 -18.50
CA TRP A 93 -4.81 -5.36 -19.92
C TRP A 93 -3.36 -4.92 -20.09
N THR A 94 -2.72 -5.48 -21.09
CA THR A 94 -1.33 -5.16 -21.38
C THR A 94 -1.18 -3.85 -22.16
N GLY A 95 -2.27 -3.30 -22.64
CA GLY A 95 -2.23 -2.01 -23.35
C GLY A 95 -3.02 -0.97 -22.57
N LYS A 96 -2.89 0.28 -22.96
CA LYS A 96 -3.66 1.36 -22.37
C LYS A 96 -5.07 1.33 -22.92
N ARG A 97 -5.96 2.02 -22.26
CA ARG A 97 -7.35 2.14 -22.69
C ARG A 97 -8.08 0.80 -22.76
N LEU A 98 -7.76 -0.07 -21.83
CA LEU A 98 -8.43 -1.36 -21.71
C LEU A 98 -8.32 -2.18 -23.00
N ALA A 99 -7.13 -2.18 -23.58
CA ALA A 99 -6.88 -2.87 -24.83
C ALA A 99 -5.70 -3.81 -24.71
N GLY A 100 -5.59 -4.72 -25.63
CA GLY A 100 -4.48 -5.69 -25.65
C GLY A 100 -4.90 -7.00 -25.01
N ALA A 101 -3.93 -7.78 -24.57
CA ALA A 101 -4.22 -9.05 -23.94
C ALA A 101 -4.75 -8.76 -22.54
N SER A 102 -5.68 -9.57 -22.05
CA SER A 102 -6.28 -9.34 -20.75
C SER A 102 -6.22 -10.57 -19.86
N ILE A 103 -6.31 -10.30 -18.56
CA ILE A 103 -6.33 -11.37 -17.59
C ILE A 103 -7.37 -10.97 -16.54
N VAL A 104 -8.12 -11.94 -16.05
CA VAL A 104 -9.11 -11.70 -15.01
C VAL A 104 -8.50 -12.10 -13.68
N LEU A 105 -8.47 -11.18 -12.73
CA LEU A 105 -7.97 -11.45 -11.40
C LEU A 105 -9.18 -11.65 -10.50
N GLN A 106 -9.31 -12.83 -9.98
CA GLN A 106 -10.51 -13.23 -9.23
C GLN A 106 -10.54 -12.69 -7.81
N PRO A 107 -11.73 -12.50 -7.25
CA PRO A 107 -11.85 -12.04 -5.87
C PRO A 107 -11.14 -12.97 -4.91
N GLU A 108 -10.54 -12.38 -3.89
CA GLU A 108 -9.83 -13.12 -2.86
C GLU A 108 -8.60 -13.92 -3.31
N HIS A 109 -8.21 -13.79 -4.55
CA HIS A 109 -7.05 -14.51 -5.03
C HIS A 109 -5.77 -13.69 -4.90
N GLU A 110 -4.68 -14.39 -4.67
CA GLU A 110 -3.37 -13.78 -4.57
C GLU A 110 -2.52 -14.28 -5.72
N TYR A 111 -1.80 -13.37 -6.32
CA TYR A 111 -0.91 -13.71 -7.43
C TYR A 111 0.48 -13.24 -7.04
N SER A 112 1.25 -14.16 -6.43
CA SER A 112 2.60 -13.80 -5.97
C SER A 112 3.53 -13.51 -7.14
N THR A 113 3.18 -13.99 -8.31
CA THR A 113 3.86 -13.68 -9.55
C THR A 113 2.80 -13.67 -10.63
N LEU A 114 2.74 -12.63 -11.42
CA LEU A 114 1.76 -12.58 -12.49
C LEU A 114 2.15 -13.58 -13.60
N PRO A 115 1.16 -14.12 -14.31
CA PRO A 115 1.44 -15.05 -15.38
C PRO A 115 2.32 -14.44 -16.46
N HIS A 116 2.98 -15.30 -17.21
CA HIS A 116 3.84 -14.89 -18.30
C HIS A 116 3.05 -13.99 -19.26
N GLY A 117 3.62 -12.91 -19.62
CA GLY A 117 2.99 -11.94 -20.51
C GLY A 117 2.34 -10.80 -19.77
N PHE A 118 2.09 -10.93 -18.46
CA PHE A 118 1.46 -9.87 -17.68
C PHE A 118 2.41 -9.29 -16.63
N ASP A 119 3.49 -9.99 -16.30
CA ASP A 119 4.46 -9.49 -15.36
C ASP A 119 5.12 -8.24 -15.96
N ARG A 120 5.01 -7.13 -15.27
CA ARG A 120 5.53 -5.85 -15.72
C ARG A 120 4.93 -5.42 -17.07
N ALA A 121 3.75 -5.86 -17.36
CA ALA A 121 3.13 -5.55 -18.65
C ALA A 121 1.76 -4.91 -18.55
N ILE A 122 1.20 -4.81 -17.35
CA ILE A 122 -0.14 -4.26 -17.21
C ILE A 122 -0.10 -2.74 -17.34
N GLN A 123 -0.93 -2.21 -18.20
CA GLN A 123 -1.00 -0.78 -18.45
C GLN A 123 -2.38 -0.17 -18.18
N SER A 124 -3.42 -0.99 -18.07
CA SER A 124 -4.75 -0.50 -17.73
C SER A 124 -5.54 -1.59 -17.03
N MET A 125 -6.56 -1.22 -16.27
CA MET A 125 -7.38 -2.19 -15.58
C MET A 125 -8.76 -1.66 -15.27
N SER A 126 -9.70 -2.57 -15.04
CA SER A 126 -11.04 -2.21 -14.65
C SER A 126 -11.40 -3.05 -13.43
N ILE A 127 -11.87 -2.40 -12.38
CA ILE A 127 -12.25 -3.06 -11.14
C ILE A 127 -13.76 -3.00 -11.01
N SER A 128 -14.38 -4.17 -10.92
CA SER A 128 -15.81 -4.24 -10.68
C SER A 128 -16.03 -4.80 -9.29
N CYS A 129 -17.08 -4.36 -8.65
CA CYS A 129 -17.37 -4.79 -7.29
C CYS A 129 -18.61 -5.66 -7.29
N SER A 130 -18.51 -6.79 -6.62
CA SER A 130 -19.67 -7.63 -6.52
C SER A 130 -20.46 -7.16 -5.31
N LEU A 131 -21.78 -7.21 -5.41
CA LEU A 131 -22.59 -6.87 -4.30
C LEU A 131 -22.56 -8.09 -3.42
N ARG A 132 -21.94 -7.99 -2.28
CA ARG A 132 -21.95 -9.10 -1.41
C ARG A 132 -23.30 -9.13 -0.78
N ALA A 133 -23.94 -10.24 -0.89
CA ALA A 133 -25.18 -10.36 -0.22
C ALA A 133 -24.79 -10.38 1.23
N THR A 134 -25.32 -9.49 1.99
CA THR A 134 -25.01 -9.49 3.39
C THR A 134 -25.88 -10.57 3.90
N SER A 135 -25.37 -11.53 4.39
CA SER A 135 -26.17 -12.55 5.01
C SER A 135 -26.12 -12.41 6.50
#